data_a0aa9995a5f2afcd54b7838ecbabf8df
#
_entry.id   a0aa9995a5f2afcd54b7838ecbabf8df
#
_cell.length_a   1.000
_cell.length_b   1.000
_cell.length_c   1.000
_cell.angle_alpha   90.00
_cell.angle_beta   90.00
_cell.angle_gamma   90.00
#
_symmetry.space_group_name_H-M   'P 1'
#
loop_
_entity.id
_entity.type
_entity.pdbx_description
1 polymer ?
#
loop_
_entity_poly.entity_id
_entity_poly.type
_entity_poly.pdbx_seq_one_letter_code
_entity_poly.pdbx_strand_id
1 'polypeptide(L)'
;MTRWKSITVETRREAVDALSHFFTEHGSLGMAYDERLFGTEGDPADPLPPPDEVTKLTAYFPWEADLHSVKRDFLDFLPLLAESFGAEPGTFLSAAEITDFGWAEKWKENFKPSRIGKRITVKPSWEPYSPSPEEVVVTIDPGQAFGTGTHETTQMCLQFLEEAFDGTPTPLRVLDVGTGTGILGIAAALLGAPLTLGIDVDPTGVEVAGENARVNGVEDRFHAATTPLSCVEGRYDLILANVLAEILSDLKQEIADRLEPGGKLILSGIISEKGDWVAKEYEAAGFRLAGRKEDGQWTALLLRREGDVA
;
A
#
# COMPACT_ATOMS: atom_id res chain seq x y z
N MET A 1 4.50 -9.25 -26.99
CA MET A 1 5.90 -8.93 -26.61
C MET A 1 5.87 -7.56 -26.00
N THR A 2 5.98 -7.47 -24.70
CA THR A 2 6.01 -6.20 -24.00
C THR A 2 7.42 -5.64 -24.11
N ARG A 3 7.56 -4.42 -24.60
CA ARG A 3 8.85 -3.74 -24.75
C ARG A 3 8.86 -2.58 -23.77
N TRP A 4 9.99 -2.41 -23.11
CA TRP A 4 10.21 -1.35 -22.15
C TRP A 4 11.49 -0.62 -22.46
N LYS A 5 11.62 0.57 -21.91
CA LYS A 5 12.87 1.32 -21.88
C LYS A 5 13.27 1.53 -20.43
N SER A 6 14.56 1.66 -20.17
CA SER A 6 15.06 1.95 -18.82
C SER A 6 16.12 3.04 -18.81
N ILE A 7 16.16 3.76 -17.69
CA ILE A 7 17.27 4.63 -17.32
C ILE A 7 17.82 4.10 -16.00
N THR A 8 19.15 3.87 -15.97
CA THR A 8 19.87 3.52 -14.76
C THR A 8 20.78 4.67 -14.35
N VAL A 9 20.67 5.06 -13.11
CA VAL A 9 21.50 6.08 -12.48
C VAL A 9 22.21 5.48 -11.27
N GLU A 10 23.40 5.97 -10.96
CA GLU A 10 24.07 5.72 -9.70
C GLU A 10 23.80 6.90 -8.79
N THR A 11 23.42 6.65 -7.55
CA THR A 11 23.02 7.69 -6.60
C THR A 11 23.39 7.32 -5.16
N ARG A 12 23.33 8.29 -4.28
CA ARG A 12 23.42 8.01 -2.83
C ARG A 12 22.05 7.62 -2.29
N ARG A 13 22.04 6.79 -1.25
CA ARG A 13 20.82 6.34 -0.59
C ARG A 13 19.88 7.48 -0.20
N GLU A 14 20.42 8.56 0.34
CA GLU A 14 19.65 9.74 0.76
C GLU A 14 18.91 10.47 -0.37
N ALA A 15 19.37 10.31 -1.62
CA ALA A 15 18.74 10.93 -2.80
C ALA A 15 17.79 9.98 -3.56
N VAL A 16 17.69 8.71 -3.15
CA VAL A 16 16.84 7.72 -3.83
C VAL A 16 15.39 8.14 -3.91
N ASP A 17 14.83 8.67 -2.81
CA ASP A 17 13.41 9.08 -2.77
C ASP A 17 13.13 10.27 -3.71
N ALA A 18 14.04 11.25 -3.72
CA ALA A 18 13.91 12.42 -4.59
C ALA A 18 14.02 12.03 -6.08
N LEU A 19 14.93 11.11 -6.41
CA LEU A 19 15.07 10.57 -7.76
C LEU A 19 13.92 9.67 -8.16
N SER A 20 13.38 8.92 -7.23
CA SER A 20 12.19 8.09 -7.44
C SER A 20 10.98 8.95 -7.78
N HIS A 21 10.79 10.04 -7.06
CA HIS A 21 9.75 11.01 -7.35
C HIS A 21 9.95 11.66 -8.74
N PHE A 22 11.18 12.10 -9.03
CA PHE A 22 11.53 12.68 -10.34
C PHE A 22 11.15 11.73 -11.48
N PHE A 23 11.59 10.47 -11.45
CA PHE A 23 11.30 9.52 -12.52
C PHE A 23 9.81 9.17 -12.62
N THR A 24 9.08 9.15 -11.51
CA THR A 24 7.63 8.95 -11.50
C THR A 24 6.92 10.09 -12.23
N GLU A 25 7.28 11.34 -11.95
CA GLU A 25 6.72 12.51 -12.66
C GLU A 25 7.05 12.53 -14.15
N HIS A 26 8.14 11.88 -14.55
CA HIS A 26 8.54 11.74 -15.96
C HIS A 26 7.99 10.45 -16.61
N GLY A 27 6.98 9.82 -16.01
CA GLY A 27 6.26 8.70 -16.60
C GLY A 27 6.91 7.34 -16.43
N SER A 28 7.75 7.17 -15.40
CA SER A 28 8.22 5.84 -15.01
C SER A 28 7.07 5.00 -14.48
N LEU A 29 7.01 3.75 -14.93
CA LEU A 29 6.00 2.76 -14.53
C LEU A 29 6.44 1.92 -13.32
N GLY A 30 7.69 2.03 -12.93
CA GLY A 30 8.26 1.33 -11.78
C GLY A 30 9.76 1.53 -11.72
N MET A 31 10.32 1.21 -10.56
CA MET A 31 11.75 1.35 -10.30
C MET A 31 12.29 0.12 -9.59
N ALA A 32 13.57 -0.18 -9.84
CA ALA A 32 14.33 -1.17 -9.11
C ALA A 32 15.60 -0.52 -8.53
N TYR A 33 15.91 -0.88 -7.32
CA TYR A 33 17.14 -0.50 -6.63
C TYR A 33 17.70 -1.73 -5.92
N ASP A 34 18.95 -1.64 -5.47
CA ASP A 34 19.58 -2.74 -4.73
C ASP A 34 18.86 -2.93 -3.38
N GLU A 35 18.21 -4.09 -3.20
CA GLU A 35 17.35 -4.42 -2.05
C GLU A 35 18.09 -4.36 -0.70
N ARG A 36 19.42 -4.45 -0.70
CA ARG A 36 20.24 -4.28 0.50
C ARG A 36 20.08 -2.91 1.17
N LEU A 37 19.52 -1.93 0.47
CA LEU A 37 19.26 -0.58 1.02
C LEU A 37 18.10 -0.53 2.03
N PHE A 38 17.22 -1.52 2.03
CA PHE A 38 16.00 -1.53 2.84
C PHE A 38 15.94 -2.70 3.84
N GLY A 39 17.03 -3.43 4.03
CA GLY A 39 17.14 -4.44 5.08
C GLY A 39 16.30 -5.70 4.89
N THR A 40 15.92 -6.05 3.64
CA THR A 40 15.08 -7.22 3.35
C THR A 40 15.86 -8.52 3.14
N GLU A 41 17.19 -8.48 2.99
CA GLU A 41 18.08 -9.66 2.94
C GLU A 41 19.31 -9.48 3.86
N GLY A 42 19.08 -9.34 5.16
CA GLY A 42 20.13 -9.31 6.17
C GLY A 42 19.59 -9.75 7.51
N ASP A 43 20.47 -10.17 8.40
CA ASP A 43 20.12 -10.35 9.81
C ASP A 43 19.51 -9.04 10.33
N PRO A 44 18.37 -9.03 11.05
CA PRO A 44 17.80 -7.83 11.67
C PRO A 44 18.79 -7.09 12.59
N ALA A 45 19.91 -7.70 12.92
CA ALA A 45 21.02 -7.12 13.70
C ALA A 45 22.07 -6.38 12.84
N ASP A 46 22.00 -6.44 11.50
CA ASP A 46 22.94 -5.72 10.65
C ASP A 46 22.59 -4.22 10.64
N PRO A 47 23.57 -3.35 10.86
CA PRO A 47 23.35 -1.91 10.80
C PRO A 47 22.93 -1.51 9.39
N LEU A 48 21.92 -0.63 9.28
CA LEU A 48 21.55 -0.03 8.00
C LEU A 48 22.80 0.55 7.31
N PRO A 49 22.92 0.37 5.98
CA PRO A 49 24.03 0.93 5.25
C PRO A 49 24.10 2.46 5.44
N PRO A 50 25.30 3.04 5.45
CA PRO A 50 25.47 4.48 5.70
C PRO A 50 24.76 5.32 4.62
N PRO A 51 24.32 6.56 4.95
CA PRO A 51 23.56 7.43 4.04
C PRO A 51 24.31 7.79 2.76
N ASP A 52 25.64 7.77 2.79
CA ASP A 52 26.56 8.07 1.69
C ASP A 52 26.87 6.84 0.83
N GLU A 53 26.28 5.67 1.15
CA GLU A 53 26.44 4.49 0.32
C GLU A 53 25.83 4.71 -1.07
N VAL A 54 26.64 4.38 -2.09
CA VAL A 54 26.28 4.53 -3.49
C VAL A 54 25.47 3.31 -3.94
N THR A 55 24.32 3.55 -4.55
CA THR A 55 23.44 2.53 -5.09
C THR A 55 23.06 2.78 -6.53
N LYS A 56 22.49 1.78 -7.19
CA LYS A 56 21.91 1.91 -8.52
C LYS A 56 20.42 1.95 -8.45
N LEU A 57 19.82 2.99 -9.04
CA LEU A 57 18.40 3.13 -9.27
C LEU A 57 18.12 2.94 -10.75
N THR A 58 17.23 2.03 -11.10
CA THR A 58 16.78 1.80 -12.48
C THR A 58 15.30 2.11 -12.58
N ALA A 59 14.95 3.12 -13.38
CA ALA A 59 13.58 3.49 -13.70
C ALA A 59 13.16 2.86 -15.03
N TYR A 60 11.94 2.33 -15.10
CA TYR A 60 11.37 1.66 -16.27
C TYR A 60 10.27 2.50 -16.89
N PHE A 61 10.28 2.61 -18.21
CA PHE A 61 9.37 3.47 -18.97
C PHE A 61 8.64 2.68 -20.04
N PRO A 62 7.43 3.15 -20.45
CA PRO A 62 6.76 2.61 -21.62
C PRO A 62 7.65 2.71 -22.87
N TRP A 63 7.40 1.83 -23.84
CA TRP A 63 8.18 1.84 -25.10
C TRP A 63 8.14 3.16 -25.84
N GLU A 64 7.03 3.85 -25.75
CA GLU A 64 6.77 5.15 -26.41
C GLU A 64 7.49 6.32 -25.72
N ALA A 65 8.02 6.14 -24.52
CA ALA A 65 8.68 7.21 -23.76
C ALA A 65 9.92 7.76 -24.50
N ASP A 66 10.05 9.08 -24.47
CA ASP A 66 11.24 9.77 -24.98
C ASP A 66 12.33 9.83 -23.89
N LEU A 67 13.16 8.79 -23.82
CA LEU A 67 14.26 8.75 -22.85
C LEU A 67 15.30 9.87 -23.06
N HIS A 68 15.38 10.47 -24.25
CA HIS A 68 16.30 11.62 -24.46
C HIS A 68 15.81 12.84 -23.70
N SER A 69 14.50 13.09 -23.69
CA SER A 69 13.91 14.16 -22.89
C SER A 69 14.13 13.88 -21.40
N VAL A 70 13.75 12.69 -20.92
CA VAL A 70 13.92 12.30 -19.50
C VAL A 70 15.37 12.43 -19.04
N LYS A 71 16.34 12.00 -19.87
CA LYS A 71 17.76 12.14 -19.56
C LYS A 71 18.19 13.60 -19.46
N ARG A 72 17.76 14.45 -20.39
CA ARG A 72 18.07 15.89 -20.36
C ARG A 72 17.52 16.51 -19.07
N ASP A 73 16.25 16.27 -18.79
CA ASP A 73 15.57 16.82 -17.63
C ASP A 73 16.19 16.30 -16.32
N PHE A 74 16.65 15.04 -16.29
CA PHE A 74 17.46 14.48 -15.20
C PHE A 74 18.77 15.24 -14.99
N LEU A 75 19.51 15.52 -16.07
CA LEU A 75 20.78 16.25 -15.97
C LEU A 75 20.57 17.69 -15.51
N ASP A 76 19.45 18.31 -15.88
CA ASP A 76 19.06 19.65 -15.43
C ASP A 76 18.58 19.63 -13.95
N PHE A 77 18.11 18.50 -13.45
CA PHE A 77 17.68 18.31 -12.06
C PHE A 77 18.86 18.07 -11.09
N LEU A 78 19.96 17.50 -11.57
CA LEU A 78 21.12 17.18 -10.70
C LEU A 78 21.69 18.37 -9.90
N PRO A 79 21.81 19.61 -10.47
CA PRO A 79 22.26 20.76 -9.68
C PRO A 79 21.34 21.09 -8.50
N LEU A 80 20.03 20.94 -8.66
CA LEU A 80 19.04 21.17 -7.58
C LEU A 80 19.17 20.13 -6.47
N LEU A 81 19.42 18.88 -6.85
CA LEU A 81 19.69 17.81 -5.88
C LEU A 81 21.00 18.06 -5.11
N ALA A 82 22.04 18.56 -5.81
CA ALA A 82 23.32 18.87 -5.19
C ALA A 82 23.23 19.97 -4.13
N GLU A 83 22.32 20.94 -4.29
CA GLU A 83 22.04 21.96 -3.28
C GLU A 83 21.43 21.34 -1.99
N SER A 84 20.61 20.28 -2.15
CA SER A 84 19.89 19.64 -1.01
C SER A 84 20.70 18.55 -0.32
N PHE A 85 21.46 17.75 -1.08
CA PHE A 85 22.14 16.53 -0.61
C PHE A 85 23.68 16.62 -0.65
N GLY A 86 24.26 17.75 -1.07
CA GLY A 86 25.71 17.91 -1.22
C GLY A 86 26.24 17.42 -2.57
N ALA A 87 27.56 17.35 -2.73
CA ALA A 87 28.21 17.08 -4.01
C ALA A 87 27.81 15.71 -4.62
N GLU A 88 27.48 15.71 -5.89
CA GLU A 88 27.19 14.57 -6.77
C GLU A 88 26.09 13.61 -6.24
N PRO A 89 24.83 14.05 -6.20
CA PRO A 89 23.72 13.22 -5.72
C PRO A 89 23.30 12.12 -6.71
N GLY A 90 23.84 12.10 -7.91
CA GLY A 90 23.55 11.07 -8.90
C GLY A 90 24.38 11.17 -10.16
N THR A 91 24.64 10.04 -10.81
CA THR A 91 25.34 9.92 -12.09
C THR A 91 24.52 9.09 -13.07
N PHE A 92 24.30 9.59 -14.27
CA PHE A 92 23.68 8.82 -15.34
C PHE A 92 24.61 7.69 -15.78
N LEU A 93 24.18 6.44 -15.71
CA LEU A 93 24.95 5.30 -16.15
C LEU A 93 24.55 4.83 -17.54
N SER A 94 23.26 4.58 -17.78
CA SER A 94 22.81 4.01 -19.05
C SER A 94 21.33 4.32 -19.32
N ALA A 95 20.98 4.32 -20.62
CA ALA A 95 19.62 4.10 -21.08
C ALA A 95 19.62 2.88 -21.99
N ALA A 96 18.65 2.00 -21.83
CA ALA A 96 18.57 0.76 -22.59
C ALA A 96 17.15 0.51 -23.09
N GLU A 97 17.07 -0.13 -24.25
CA GLU A 97 15.84 -0.77 -24.72
C GLU A 97 15.83 -2.21 -24.21
N ILE A 98 14.80 -2.56 -23.48
CA ILE A 98 14.64 -3.89 -22.91
C ILE A 98 13.59 -4.62 -23.74
N THR A 99 14.05 -5.57 -24.55
CA THR A 99 13.16 -6.53 -25.21
C THR A 99 13.13 -7.74 -24.29
N ASP A 100 12.01 -7.89 -23.58
CA ASP A 100 11.93 -8.83 -22.48
C ASP A 100 11.70 -10.26 -22.95
N PHE A 101 12.48 -11.16 -22.36
CA PHE A 101 12.16 -12.60 -22.24
C PHE A 101 12.33 -13.15 -20.81
N GLY A 102 12.58 -12.35 -19.80
CA GLY A 102 12.85 -12.92 -18.48
C GLY A 102 12.69 -12.02 -17.28
N TRP A 103 12.64 -10.72 -17.45
CA TRP A 103 12.57 -9.81 -16.31
C TRP A 103 11.16 -9.63 -15.80
N ALA A 104 10.18 -9.52 -16.70
CA ALA A 104 8.74 -9.50 -16.33
C ALA A 104 8.29 -10.80 -15.65
N GLU A 105 9.08 -11.87 -15.70
CA GLU A 105 8.79 -13.12 -15.02
C GLU A 105 9.61 -13.29 -13.73
N LYS A 106 10.83 -12.72 -13.65
CA LYS A 106 11.66 -12.85 -12.43
C LYS A 106 11.07 -12.16 -11.22
N TRP A 107 10.49 -10.97 -11.35
CA TRP A 107 9.83 -10.31 -10.22
C TRP A 107 8.60 -11.09 -9.75
N LYS A 108 7.90 -11.80 -10.65
CA LYS A 108 6.79 -12.69 -10.29
C LYS A 108 7.24 -13.85 -9.40
N GLU A 109 8.50 -14.31 -9.55
CA GLU A 109 9.06 -15.37 -8.71
C GLU A 109 9.15 -14.99 -7.23
N ASN A 110 9.24 -13.70 -6.93
CA ASN A 110 9.31 -13.17 -5.57
C ASN A 110 7.92 -13.07 -4.90
N PHE A 111 6.82 -13.14 -5.67
CA PHE A 111 5.47 -13.10 -5.13
C PHE A 111 4.90 -14.52 -5.01
N LYS A 112 4.96 -15.06 -3.82
CA LYS A 112 4.42 -16.37 -3.49
C LYS A 112 3.18 -16.23 -2.60
N PRO A 113 2.28 -17.25 -2.59
CA PRO A 113 1.18 -17.27 -1.64
C PRO A 113 1.71 -17.09 -0.22
N SER A 114 1.19 -16.08 0.48
CA SER A 114 1.58 -15.75 1.85
C SER A 114 0.37 -15.84 2.75
N ARG A 115 0.46 -16.64 3.80
CA ARG A 115 -0.59 -16.76 4.80
C ARG A 115 -0.46 -15.65 5.84
N ILE A 116 -1.54 -14.89 5.99
CA ILE A 116 -1.62 -13.77 6.92
C ILE A 116 -2.69 -14.08 7.96
N GLY A 117 -2.28 -14.14 9.23
CA GLY A 117 -3.21 -14.53 10.30
C GLY A 117 -3.58 -16.01 10.27
N LYS A 118 -4.85 -16.35 10.57
CA LYS A 118 -5.32 -17.72 10.71
C LYS A 118 -5.95 -18.29 9.43
N ARG A 119 -6.68 -17.46 8.66
CA ARG A 119 -7.51 -17.89 7.53
C ARG A 119 -7.19 -17.20 6.23
N ILE A 120 -6.59 -16.00 6.26
CA ILE A 120 -6.35 -15.20 5.06
C ILE A 120 -5.03 -15.62 4.43
N THR A 121 -5.07 -15.93 3.13
CA THR A 121 -3.90 -16.08 2.27
C THR A 121 -3.98 -15.08 1.13
N VAL A 122 -2.93 -14.32 0.94
CA VAL A 122 -2.77 -13.42 -0.22
C VAL A 122 -1.88 -14.09 -1.24
N LYS A 123 -2.28 -14.07 -2.51
CA LYS A 123 -1.50 -14.63 -3.61
C LYS A 123 -1.68 -13.85 -4.91
N PRO A 124 -0.70 -13.87 -5.80
CA PRO A 124 -0.89 -13.39 -7.16
C PRO A 124 -1.68 -14.39 -8.02
N SER A 125 -2.29 -13.91 -9.11
CA SER A 125 -3.13 -14.75 -9.99
C SER A 125 -2.39 -15.91 -10.65
N TRP A 126 -1.10 -15.72 -10.98
CA TRP A 126 -0.26 -16.72 -11.66
C TRP A 126 0.25 -17.85 -10.77
N GLU A 127 0.15 -17.75 -9.47
CA GLU A 127 0.58 -18.83 -8.56
C GLU A 127 -0.58 -19.80 -8.32
N PRO A 128 -0.40 -21.10 -8.63
CA PRO A 128 -1.39 -22.11 -8.29
C PRO A 128 -1.46 -22.27 -6.76
N TYR A 129 -2.67 -22.35 -6.23
CA TYR A 129 -2.88 -22.52 -4.81
C TYR A 129 -4.11 -23.39 -4.55
N SER A 130 -4.01 -24.28 -3.57
CA SER A 130 -5.13 -25.15 -3.14
C SER A 130 -5.49 -24.80 -1.69
N PRO A 131 -6.53 -24.00 -1.48
CA PRO A 131 -6.90 -23.57 -0.13
C PRO A 131 -7.48 -24.70 0.71
N SER A 132 -7.32 -24.61 2.02
CA SER A 132 -8.08 -25.41 2.97
C SER A 132 -9.54 -24.92 3.06
N PRO A 133 -10.51 -25.75 3.56
CA PRO A 133 -11.93 -25.41 3.55
C PRO A 133 -12.31 -24.10 4.27
N GLU A 134 -11.53 -23.69 5.26
CA GLU A 134 -11.79 -22.47 6.05
C GLU A 134 -10.95 -21.27 5.62
N GLU A 135 -10.14 -21.44 4.59
CA GLU A 135 -9.20 -20.44 4.16
C GLU A 135 -9.82 -19.47 3.17
N VAL A 136 -9.54 -18.19 3.38
CA VAL A 136 -9.96 -17.08 2.50
C VAL A 136 -8.76 -16.67 1.67
N VAL A 137 -8.85 -16.89 0.37
CA VAL A 137 -7.77 -16.54 -0.57
C VAL A 137 -8.09 -15.22 -1.24
N VAL A 138 -7.23 -14.24 -1.02
CA VAL A 138 -7.28 -12.93 -1.68
C VAL A 138 -6.26 -12.93 -2.81
N THR A 139 -6.74 -12.84 -4.03
CA THR A 139 -5.88 -12.80 -5.23
C THR A 139 -5.62 -11.36 -5.61
N ILE A 140 -4.38 -10.92 -5.51
CA ILE A 140 -3.94 -9.56 -5.86
C ILE A 140 -2.72 -9.66 -6.76
N ASP A 141 -2.81 -9.08 -7.93
CA ASP A 141 -1.64 -8.96 -8.81
C ASP A 141 -0.90 -7.67 -8.47
N PRO A 142 0.38 -7.76 -8.09
CA PRO A 142 1.22 -6.59 -7.89
C PRO A 142 1.24 -5.73 -9.17
N GLY A 143 0.93 -4.45 -9.02
CA GLY A 143 0.82 -3.51 -10.13
C GLY A 143 1.21 -2.09 -9.68
N GLN A 144 0.66 -1.09 -10.35
CA GLN A 144 0.96 0.33 -10.10
C GLN A 144 0.29 0.90 -8.83
N ALA A 145 -0.69 0.19 -8.24
CA ALA A 145 -1.38 0.63 -7.04
C ALA A 145 -0.75 0.03 -5.77
N PHE A 146 -0.74 0.81 -4.68
CA PHE A 146 -0.29 0.36 -3.36
C PHE A 146 -1.21 -0.73 -2.79
N GLY A 147 -0.63 -1.71 -2.06
CA GLY A 147 -1.39 -2.77 -1.38
C GLY A 147 -1.22 -4.15 -2.03
N THR A 148 0.02 -4.61 -2.20
CA THR A 148 0.33 -5.97 -2.72
C THR A 148 0.12 -7.09 -1.69
N GLY A 149 -0.11 -6.73 -0.42
CA GLY A 149 -0.27 -7.67 0.69
C GLY A 149 1.04 -8.11 1.35
N THR A 150 2.19 -7.71 0.81
CA THR A 150 3.51 -8.07 1.40
C THR A 150 3.95 -7.08 2.48
N HIS A 151 3.45 -5.84 2.44
CA HIS A 151 3.84 -4.80 3.38
C HIS A 151 3.23 -5.05 4.78
N GLU A 152 3.98 -4.80 5.84
CA GLU A 152 3.63 -5.04 7.24
C GLU A 152 2.32 -4.35 7.63
N THR A 153 2.11 -3.12 7.16
CA THR A 153 0.88 -2.36 7.44
C THR A 153 -0.36 -3.05 6.90
N THR A 154 -0.28 -3.61 5.68
CA THR A 154 -1.37 -4.36 5.06
C THR A 154 -1.63 -5.67 5.79
N GLN A 155 -0.56 -6.37 6.19
CA GLN A 155 -0.66 -7.63 6.93
C GLN A 155 -1.34 -7.42 8.29
N MET A 156 -0.95 -6.39 9.04
CA MET A 156 -1.58 -6.05 10.32
C MET A 156 -3.05 -5.69 10.16
N CYS A 157 -3.42 -4.95 9.09
CA CYS A 157 -4.82 -4.66 8.77
C CYS A 157 -5.62 -5.94 8.50
N LEU A 158 -5.09 -6.86 7.70
CA LEU A 158 -5.74 -8.14 7.39
C LEU A 158 -5.91 -9.02 8.63
N GLN A 159 -4.94 -9.03 9.54
CA GLN A 159 -5.06 -9.73 10.81
C GLN A 159 -6.16 -9.13 11.70
N PHE A 160 -6.23 -7.80 11.83
CA PHE A 160 -7.31 -7.16 12.57
C PHE A 160 -8.68 -7.32 11.89
N LEU A 161 -8.70 -7.34 10.56
CA LEU A 161 -9.91 -7.61 9.80
C LEU A 161 -10.45 -9.01 10.10
N GLU A 162 -9.60 -10.02 10.10
CA GLU A 162 -9.97 -11.38 10.51
C GLU A 162 -10.56 -11.41 11.92
N GLU A 163 -9.90 -10.77 12.89
CA GLU A 163 -10.39 -10.66 14.28
C GLU A 163 -11.73 -9.89 14.37
N ALA A 164 -11.94 -8.91 13.48
CA ALA A 164 -13.19 -8.15 13.47
C ALA A 164 -14.38 -8.98 12.99
N PHE A 165 -14.15 -9.98 12.14
CA PHE A 165 -15.17 -10.91 11.65
C PHE A 165 -15.34 -12.13 12.55
N ASP A 166 -14.33 -12.50 13.37
CA ASP A 166 -14.43 -13.63 14.29
C ASP A 166 -15.50 -13.39 15.37
N GLY A 167 -16.48 -14.30 15.44
CA GLY A 167 -17.56 -14.24 16.44
C GLY A 167 -18.54 -13.08 16.27
N THR A 168 -18.54 -12.41 15.14
CA THR A 168 -19.50 -11.33 14.83
C THR A 168 -20.71 -11.92 14.10
N PRO A 169 -21.89 -11.97 14.73
CA PRO A 169 -23.07 -12.60 14.15
C PRO A 169 -23.77 -11.75 13.09
N THR A 170 -23.44 -10.48 13.00
CA THR A 170 -24.11 -9.51 12.10
C THR A 170 -23.25 -9.25 10.89
N PRO A 171 -23.81 -9.28 9.67
CA PRO A 171 -23.10 -8.88 8.49
C PRO A 171 -22.60 -7.43 8.62
N LEU A 172 -21.32 -7.21 8.39
CA LEU A 172 -20.70 -5.89 8.49
C LEU A 172 -20.77 -5.15 7.16
N ARG A 173 -21.23 -3.89 7.19
CA ARG A 173 -21.01 -2.92 6.11
C ARG A 173 -19.62 -2.33 6.31
N VAL A 174 -18.78 -2.39 5.29
CA VAL A 174 -17.37 -2.01 5.40
C VAL A 174 -17.06 -0.84 4.48
N LEU A 175 -16.29 0.12 4.98
CA LEU A 175 -15.71 1.21 4.20
C LEU A 175 -14.18 1.08 4.25
N ASP A 176 -13.55 1.09 3.08
CA ASP A 176 -12.09 1.02 2.91
C ASP A 176 -11.60 2.36 2.34
N VAL A 177 -10.93 3.15 3.19
CA VAL A 177 -10.48 4.53 2.87
C VAL A 177 -9.02 4.49 2.42
N GLY A 178 -8.76 4.98 1.20
CA GLY A 178 -7.48 4.80 0.52
C GLY A 178 -7.31 3.35 0.08
N THR A 179 -8.29 2.86 -0.68
CA THR A 179 -8.43 1.42 -0.99
C THR A 179 -7.28 0.85 -1.83
N GLY A 180 -6.60 1.69 -2.64
CA GLY A 180 -5.49 1.27 -3.51
C GLY A 180 -5.87 0.09 -4.41
N THR A 181 -5.19 -1.06 -4.24
CA THR A 181 -5.52 -2.32 -4.95
C THR A 181 -6.85 -2.94 -4.58
N GLY A 182 -7.53 -2.43 -3.55
CA GLY A 182 -8.75 -3.01 -3.01
C GLY A 182 -8.54 -4.17 -2.01
N ILE A 183 -7.31 -4.52 -1.70
CA ILE A 183 -6.99 -5.74 -0.94
C ILE A 183 -7.76 -5.88 0.37
N LEU A 184 -7.89 -4.80 1.17
CA LEU A 184 -8.58 -4.85 2.46
C LEU A 184 -10.08 -4.99 2.29
N GLY A 185 -10.68 -4.20 1.40
CA GLY A 185 -12.10 -4.27 1.10
C GLY A 185 -12.51 -5.59 0.44
N ILE A 186 -11.70 -6.12 -0.48
CA ILE A 186 -11.91 -7.44 -1.10
C ILE A 186 -11.82 -8.54 -0.03
N ALA A 187 -10.83 -8.50 0.86
CA ALA A 187 -10.73 -9.43 1.97
C ALA A 187 -11.97 -9.38 2.87
N ALA A 188 -12.50 -8.19 3.17
CA ALA A 188 -13.75 -8.04 3.93
C ALA A 188 -14.94 -8.69 3.22
N ALA A 189 -15.09 -8.49 1.91
CA ALA A 189 -16.14 -9.10 1.10
C ALA A 189 -16.02 -10.64 1.08
N LEU A 190 -14.80 -11.18 0.97
CA LEU A 190 -14.54 -12.62 1.02
C LEU A 190 -14.80 -13.20 2.42
N LEU A 191 -14.59 -12.45 3.50
CA LEU A 191 -14.93 -12.83 4.86
C LEU A 191 -16.43 -12.78 5.15
N GLY A 192 -17.24 -12.28 4.21
CA GLY A 192 -18.70 -12.30 4.30
C GLY A 192 -19.36 -10.93 4.47
N ALA A 193 -18.65 -9.82 4.32
CA ALA A 193 -19.26 -8.50 4.25
C ALA A 193 -20.26 -8.44 3.09
N PRO A 194 -21.53 -8.09 3.33
CA PRO A 194 -22.54 -8.01 2.27
C PRO A 194 -22.37 -6.77 1.38
N LEU A 195 -21.72 -5.74 1.90
CA LEU A 195 -21.42 -4.50 1.19
C LEU A 195 -20.09 -3.95 1.69
N THR A 196 -19.18 -3.75 0.77
CA THR A 196 -17.92 -3.05 1.00
C THR A 196 -17.77 -1.94 -0.04
N LEU A 197 -17.51 -0.73 0.42
CA LEU A 197 -17.17 0.41 -0.42
C LEU A 197 -15.69 0.73 -0.23
N GLY A 198 -14.91 0.63 -1.31
CA GLY A 198 -13.55 1.15 -1.37
C GLY A 198 -13.56 2.56 -1.96
N ILE A 199 -12.89 3.50 -1.32
CA ILE A 199 -12.72 4.85 -1.88
C ILE A 199 -11.24 5.19 -2.00
N ASP A 200 -10.89 5.89 -3.06
CA ASP A 200 -9.57 6.45 -3.27
C ASP A 200 -9.68 7.81 -3.97
N VAL A 201 -8.64 8.62 -3.84
CA VAL A 201 -8.51 9.88 -4.59
C VAL A 201 -7.80 9.66 -5.94
N ASP A 202 -7.07 8.55 -6.07
CA ASP A 202 -6.42 8.13 -7.31
C ASP A 202 -7.37 7.25 -8.15
N PRO A 203 -7.80 7.71 -9.33
CA PRO A 203 -8.64 6.92 -10.22
C PRO A 203 -7.96 5.62 -10.68
N THR A 204 -6.63 5.60 -10.78
CA THR A 204 -5.87 4.40 -11.15
C THR A 204 -6.04 3.29 -10.10
N GLY A 205 -5.96 3.66 -8.81
CA GLY A 205 -6.21 2.73 -7.72
C GLY A 205 -7.62 2.14 -7.77
N VAL A 206 -8.62 2.98 -8.03
CA VAL A 206 -10.02 2.55 -8.15
C VAL A 206 -10.25 1.57 -9.32
N GLU A 207 -9.62 1.80 -10.48
CA GLU A 207 -9.68 0.90 -11.61
C GLU A 207 -9.08 -0.47 -11.27
N VAL A 208 -7.88 -0.47 -10.68
CA VAL A 208 -7.18 -1.69 -10.23
C VAL A 208 -8.00 -2.44 -9.18
N ALA A 209 -8.58 -1.74 -8.20
CA ALA A 209 -9.45 -2.35 -7.19
C ALA A 209 -10.67 -3.03 -7.81
N GLY A 210 -11.28 -2.40 -8.81
CA GLY A 210 -12.39 -2.99 -9.57
C GLY A 210 -12.00 -4.24 -10.36
N GLU A 211 -10.81 -4.27 -10.95
CA GLU A 211 -10.28 -5.46 -11.62
C GLU A 211 -10.00 -6.60 -10.64
N ASN A 212 -9.35 -6.28 -9.52
CA ASN A 212 -9.09 -7.25 -8.46
C ASN A 212 -10.39 -7.80 -7.85
N ALA A 213 -11.44 -7.00 -7.72
CA ALA A 213 -12.75 -7.48 -7.26
C ALA A 213 -13.33 -8.55 -8.19
N ARG A 214 -13.23 -8.36 -9.51
CA ARG A 214 -13.66 -9.36 -10.50
C ARG A 214 -12.83 -10.64 -10.44
N VAL A 215 -11.52 -10.52 -10.30
CA VAL A 215 -10.61 -11.67 -10.16
C VAL A 215 -10.97 -12.52 -8.93
N ASN A 216 -11.44 -11.86 -7.85
CA ASN A 216 -11.85 -12.53 -6.61
C ASN A 216 -13.34 -12.92 -6.59
N GLY A 217 -14.13 -12.59 -7.63
CA GLY A 217 -15.55 -12.90 -7.70
C GLY A 217 -16.40 -12.22 -6.62
N VAL A 218 -16.06 -10.98 -6.27
CA VAL A 218 -16.75 -10.18 -5.24
C VAL A 218 -17.25 -8.83 -5.75
N GLU A 219 -17.30 -8.63 -7.05
CA GLU A 219 -17.75 -7.38 -7.69
C GLU A 219 -19.21 -7.01 -7.39
N ASP A 220 -20.00 -7.96 -6.92
CA ASP A 220 -21.37 -7.75 -6.43
C ASP A 220 -21.42 -7.22 -4.99
N ARG A 221 -20.35 -7.36 -4.22
CA ARG A 221 -20.25 -6.99 -2.81
C ARG A 221 -19.19 -5.93 -2.51
N PHE A 222 -18.20 -5.79 -3.38
CA PHE A 222 -17.17 -4.76 -3.30
C PHE A 222 -17.30 -3.78 -4.46
N HIS A 223 -17.44 -2.51 -4.13
CA HIS A 223 -17.49 -1.42 -5.11
C HIS A 223 -16.38 -0.42 -4.82
N ALA A 224 -15.66 0.00 -5.86
CA ALA A 224 -14.63 1.02 -5.76
C ALA A 224 -15.12 2.33 -6.40
N ALA A 225 -14.79 3.47 -5.79
CA ALA A 225 -15.17 4.78 -6.28
C ALA A 225 -14.08 5.83 -6.06
N THR A 226 -13.83 6.67 -7.09
CA THR A 226 -12.99 7.85 -6.96
C THR A 226 -13.80 8.96 -6.31
N THR A 227 -13.72 9.04 -4.99
CA THR A 227 -14.49 10.01 -4.21
C THR A 227 -13.78 10.34 -2.88
N PRO A 228 -13.83 11.59 -2.42
CA PRO A 228 -13.35 11.94 -1.08
C PRO A 228 -14.31 11.40 -0.02
N LEU A 229 -13.79 11.14 1.19
CA LEU A 229 -14.56 10.62 2.31
C LEU A 229 -15.76 11.53 2.66
N SER A 230 -15.61 12.85 2.53
CA SER A 230 -16.68 13.83 2.77
C SER A 230 -17.95 13.60 1.93
N CYS A 231 -17.82 12.99 0.75
CA CYS A 231 -18.94 12.70 -0.16
C CYS A 231 -19.55 11.30 0.04
N VAL A 232 -18.99 10.48 0.93
CA VAL A 232 -19.55 9.14 1.22
C VAL A 232 -20.80 9.29 2.07
N GLU A 233 -21.87 8.59 1.70
CA GLU A 233 -23.12 8.62 2.44
C GLU A 233 -23.30 7.39 3.36
N GLY A 234 -24.11 7.57 4.41
CA GLY A 234 -24.43 6.52 5.35
C GLY A 234 -23.36 6.24 6.38
N ARG A 235 -23.57 5.18 7.16
CA ARG A 235 -22.65 4.72 8.20
C ARG A 235 -22.28 3.26 7.96
N TYR A 236 -21.14 2.89 8.51
CA TYR A 236 -20.51 1.58 8.34
C TYR A 236 -20.21 0.95 9.70
N ASP A 237 -20.28 -0.36 9.78
CA ASP A 237 -20.00 -1.11 11.01
C ASP A 237 -18.49 -1.24 11.23
N LEU A 238 -17.72 -1.22 10.13
CA LEU A 238 -16.27 -1.30 10.12
C LEU A 238 -15.70 -0.31 9.10
N ILE A 239 -14.73 0.48 9.52
CA ILE A 239 -13.92 1.32 8.62
C ILE A 239 -12.48 0.84 8.68
N LEU A 240 -11.85 0.76 7.50
CA LEU A 240 -10.44 0.44 7.29
C LEU A 240 -9.76 1.67 6.71
N ALA A 241 -8.56 2.01 7.19
CA ALA A 241 -7.75 3.06 6.58
C ALA A 241 -6.25 2.73 6.78
N ASN A 242 -5.58 2.42 5.68
CA ASN A 242 -4.14 2.16 5.66
C ASN A 242 -3.43 3.28 4.87
N VAL A 243 -3.34 4.45 5.50
CA VAL A 243 -2.77 5.66 4.93
C VAL A 243 -1.86 6.37 5.96
N LEU A 244 -1.13 7.40 5.53
CA LEU A 244 -0.20 8.11 6.40
C LEU A 244 -0.86 8.69 7.66
N ALA A 245 -0.13 8.74 8.76
CA ALA A 245 -0.60 9.17 10.07
C ALA A 245 -1.23 10.59 10.07
N GLU A 246 -0.66 11.50 9.28
CA GLU A 246 -1.15 12.87 9.12
C GLU A 246 -2.54 12.88 8.47
N ILE A 247 -2.71 12.11 7.40
CA ILE A 247 -3.98 11.96 6.69
C ILE A 247 -5.04 11.36 7.63
N LEU A 248 -4.66 10.34 8.43
CA LEU A 248 -5.57 9.77 9.43
C LEU A 248 -6.03 10.81 10.44
N SER A 249 -5.13 11.68 10.92
CA SER A 249 -5.48 12.77 11.84
C SER A 249 -6.42 13.78 11.21
N ASP A 250 -6.22 14.12 9.94
CA ASP A 250 -7.10 15.06 9.23
C ASP A 250 -8.50 14.49 9.00
N LEU A 251 -8.60 13.20 8.68
CA LEU A 251 -9.85 12.49 8.38
C LEU A 251 -10.64 12.05 9.62
N LYS A 252 -10.12 12.20 10.84
CA LYS A 252 -10.71 11.61 12.06
C LYS A 252 -12.17 11.96 12.28
N GLN A 253 -12.58 13.21 12.02
CA GLN A 253 -13.96 13.63 12.21
C GLN A 253 -14.87 13.01 11.14
N GLU A 254 -14.45 13.00 9.89
CA GLU A 254 -15.20 12.40 8.80
C GLU A 254 -15.37 10.89 9.00
N ILE A 255 -14.34 10.21 9.50
CA ILE A 255 -14.38 8.79 9.88
C ILE A 255 -15.38 8.59 11.03
N ALA A 256 -15.32 9.44 12.07
CA ALA A 256 -16.26 9.36 13.19
C ALA A 256 -17.72 9.51 12.74
N ASP A 257 -18.01 10.43 11.83
CA ASP A 257 -19.36 10.68 11.33
C ASP A 257 -19.92 9.48 10.52
N ARG A 258 -19.03 8.68 9.92
CA ARG A 258 -19.41 7.53 9.07
C ARG A 258 -19.31 6.17 9.75
N LEU A 259 -18.83 6.11 10.97
CA LEU A 259 -18.80 4.86 11.72
C LEU A 259 -20.07 4.77 12.60
N GLU A 260 -20.70 3.60 12.65
CA GLU A 260 -21.82 3.34 13.57
C GLU A 260 -21.36 3.43 15.04
N PRO A 261 -22.24 3.86 15.97
CA PRO A 261 -21.98 3.73 17.41
C PRO A 261 -21.64 2.27 17.77
N GLY A 262 -20.51 2.06 18.45
CA GLY A 262 -19.99 0.73 18.73
C GLY A 262 -19.24 0.06 17.57
N GLY A 263 -19.19 0.70 16.42
CA GLY A 263 -18.46 0.24 15.24
C GLY A 263 -16.96 0.14 15.48
N LYS A 264 -16.28 -0.61 14.61
CA LYS A 264 -14.84 -0.87 14.66
C LYS A 264 -14.11 -0.04 13.61
N LEU A 265 -12.91 0.43 13.97
CA LEU A 265 -12.03 1.16 13.08
C LEU A 265 -10.63 0.54 13.11
N ILE A 266 -10.09 0.20 11.94
CA ILE A 266 -8.73 -0.31 11.79
C ILE A 266 -7.91 0.74 11.05
N LEU A 267 -6.87 1.22 11.71
CA LEU A 267 -5.93 2.22 11.18
C LEU A 267 -4.54 1.59 11.02
N SER A 268 -3.86 1.87 9.93
CA SER A 268 -2.45 1.52 9.72
C SER A 268 -1.78 2.50 8.74
N GLY A 269 -0.54 2.22 8.31
CA GLY A 269 0.29 3.21 7.62
C GLY A 269 0.94 4.20 8.60
N ILE A 270 1.02 3.83 9.86
CA ILE A 270 1.49 4.65 10.97
C ILE A 270 2.89 4.19 11.36
N ILE A 271 3.89 5.08 11.28
CA ILE A 271 5.21 4.83 11.86
C ILE A 271 5.07 4.72 13.38
N SER A 272 5.75 3.76 14.00
CA SER A 272 5.58 3.40 15.42
C SER A 272 5.72 4.59 16.38
N GLU A 273 6.61 5.54 16.08
CA GLU A 273 6.78 6.77 16.88
C GLU A 273 5.52 7.65 16.89
N LYS A 274 4.64 7.55 15.85
CA LYS A 274 3.39 8.29 15.76
C LYS A 274 2.18 7.52 16.28
N GLY A 275 2.34 6.25 16.65
CA GLY A 275 1.23 5.38 17.09
C GLY A 275 0.45 5.96 18.26
N ASP A 276 1.14 6.43 19.30
CA ASP A 276 0.52 7.03 20.47
C ASP A 276 -0.16 8.38 20.17
N TRP A 277 0.42 9.15 19.26
CA TRP A 277 -0.19 10.40 18.82
C TRP A 277 -1.52 10.16 18.09
N VAL A 278 -1.54 9.25 17.10
CA VAL A 278 -2.76 8.90 16.38
C VAL A 278 -3.82 8.33 17.34
N ALA A 279 -3.43 7.44 18.27
CA ALA A 279 -4.36 6.89 19.24
C ALA A 279 -5.03 8.01 20.08
N LYS A 280 -4.28 8.99 20.59
CA LYS A 280 -4.81 10.12 21.36
C LYS A 280 -5.71 11.03 20.53
N GLU A 281 -5.40 11.28 19.27
CA GLU A 281 -6.24 12.06 18.36
C GLU A 281 -7.63 11.41 18.19
N TYR A 282 -7.66 10.09 18.06
CA TYR A 282 -8.92 9.36 17.94
C TYR A 282 -9.63 9.18 19.27
N GLU A 283 -8.94 9.03 20.40
CA GLU A 283 -9.55 9.06 21.73
C GLU A 283 -10.28 10.38 21.98
N ALA A 284 -9.67 11.50 21.60
CA ALA A 284 -10.30 12.82 21.68
C ALA A 284 -11.54 12.96 20.77
N ALA A 285 -11.64 12.15 19.71
CA ALA A 285 -12.77 12.09 18.80
C ALA A 285 -13.84 11.05 19.21
N GLY A 286 -13.76 10.47 20.43
CA GLY A 286 -14.76 9.55 20.97
C GLY A 286 -14.54 8.09 20.60
N PHE A 287 -13.29 7.71 20.37
CA PHE A 287 -12.91 6.33 20.15
C PHE A 287 -12.16 5.78 21.37
N ARG A 288 -12.20 4.47 21.53
CA ARG A 288 -11.41 3.74 22.52
C ARG A 288 -10.48 2.75 21.83
N LEU A 289 -9.21 2.76 22.20
CA LEU A 289 -8.25 1.78 21.72
C LEU A 289 -8.64 0.38 22.22
N ALA A 290 -8.80 -0.57 21.30
CA ALA A 290 -9.18 -1.95 21.56
C ALA A 290 -8.04 -2.95 21.27
N GLY A 291 -7.07 -2.57 20.43
CA GLY A 291 -5.92 -3.40 20.10
C GLY A 291 -4.83 -2.60 19.39
N ARG A 292 -3.60 -3.08 19.50
CA ARG A 292 -2.43 -2.54 18.80
C ARG A 292 -1.60 -3.70 18.30
N LYS A 293 -1.08 -3.58 17.08
CA LYS A 293 -0.07 -4.47 16.50
C LYS A 293 1.10 -3.62 16.04
N GLU A 294 2.29 -4.20 16.13
CA GLU A 294 3.53 -3.60 15.67
C GLU A 294 4.31 -4.62 14.86
N ASP A 295 4.86 -4.19 13.75
CA ASP A 295 5.73 -5.00 12.91
C ASP A 295 6.79 -4.08 12.26
N GLY A 296 8.08 -4.36 12.52
CA GLY A 296 9.16 -3.49 12.16
C GLY A 296 8.98 -2.07 12.72
N GLN A 297 8.99 -1.10 11.84
CA GLN A 297 8.77 0.32 12.19
C GLN A 297 7.30 0.77 12.10
N TRP A 298 6.36 -0.15 11.91
CA TRP A 298 4.97 0.15 11.62
C TRP A 298 4.03 -0.26 12.76
N THR A 299 2.95 0.48 12.89
CA THR A 299 1.89 0.23 13.87
C THR A 299 0.55 0.19 13.18
N ALA A 300 -0.31 -0.73 13.63
CA ALA A 300 -1.73 -0.73 13.34
C ALA A 300 -2.55 -0.65 14.65
N LEU A 301 -3.66 0.06 14.59
CA LEU A 301 -4.56 0.30 15.71
C LEU A 301 -5.96 -0.25 15.38
N LEU A 302 -6.52 -1.00 16.32
CA LEU A 302 -7.94 -1.34 16.34
C LEU A 302 -8.63 -0.45 17.37
N LEU A 303 -9.59 0.34 16.92
CA LEU A 303 -10.37 1.24 17.77
C LEU A 303 -11.84 0.87 17.71
N ARG A 304 -12.59 1.25 18.74
CA ARG A 304 -14.06 1.18 18.77
C ARG A 304 -14.62 2.57 19.01
N ARG A 305 -15.63 2.93 18.25
CA ARG A 305 -16.41 4.14 18.54
C ARG A 305 -17.22 3.91 19.81
N GLU A 306 -17.13 4.83 20.77
CA GLU A 306 -17.99 4.78 21.93
C GLU A 306 -19.44 5.00 21.50
N GLY A 307 -20.37 4.22 22.08
CA GLY A 307 -21.80 4.42 21.85
C GLY A 307 -22.25 5.72 22.48
N ASP A 308 -23.22 6.39 21.88
CA ASP A 308 -23.89 7.50 22.54
C ASP A 308 -24.40 6.97 23.89
N VAL A 309 -23.89 7.56 24.98
CA VAL A 309 -24.43 7.26 26.33
C VAL A 309 -25.85 7.80 26.33
N ALA A 310 -26.82 6.86 26.28
CA ALA A 310 -28.23 7.18 26.35
C ALA A 310 -28.61 7.65 27.75
#